data_8b137cbc8520c96f9e8c5230cdd7a232
#
_entry.id   8b137cbc8520c96f9e8c5230cdd7a232
#
_cell.length_a   1.000
_cell.length_b   1.000
_cell.length_c   1.000
_cell.angle_alpha   90.00
_cell.angle_beta   90.00
_cell.angle_gamma   90.00
#
_symmetry.space_group_name_H-M   'P 1'
#
loop_
_entity.id
_entity.type
_entity.pdbx_description
1 polymer ?
#
loop_
_entity_poly.entity_id
_entity_poly.type
_entity_poly.pdbx_seq_one_letter_code
_entity_poly.pdbx_strand_id
1 'polypeptide(L)'
;MSEGSKERSAPNPSLPVLKKAAAWLDSIFMDHAFFRFAWHNWHEVVPGRLYRSNHPTPARLARLVKRYGIRTIINLRGERPYSGRQSGTNLLSEAAAAKLGVVHIYAPFESRGAPHRDRILRLAEIYRTMAEPALIHCKSGADRTGLAAGLFILINGGSSEAALRQLSWRFLHVRNSATGVLDAFFHLYAQSGEGRLPFLEWVANEYDEEALRRAFQPGGVTRTLTEWLLARE
;
A
#
# COMPACT_ATOMS: atom_id res chain seq x y z
N MET A 1 -26.50 -16.85 11.93
CA MET A 1 -27.08 -16.31 10.68
C MET A 1 -25.91 -16.07 9.76
N SER A 2 -25.78 -16.86 8.71
CA SER A 2 -24.64 -16.89 7.79
C SER A 2 -24.78 -15.78 6.77
N GLU A 3 -23.88 -14.79 6.81
CA GLU A 3 -23.72 -13.86 5.70
C GLU A 3 -23.00 -14.55 4.55
N GLY A 4 -23.74 -14.74 3.47
CA GLY A 4 -23.29 -15.41 2.28
C GLY A 4 -22.11 -14.72 1.65
N SER A 5 -21.10 -15.50 1.36
CA SER A 5 -19.98 -15.16 0.48
C SER A 5 -20.53 -14.77 -0.90
N LYS A 6 -20.57 -13.47 -1.21
CA LYS A 6 -20.82 -13.01 -2.58
C LYS A 6 -19.67 -13.50 -3.46
N GLU A 7 -19.94 -14.53 -4.24
CA GLU A 7 -19.11 -14.92 -5.39
C GLU A 7 -18.84 -13.68 -6.25
N ARG A 8 -17.56 -13.35 -6.38
CA ARG A 8 -17.14 -12.27 -7.30
C ARG A 8 -17.24 -12.81 -8.71
N SER A 9 -18.25 -12.36 -9.45
CA SER A 9 -18.28 -12.52 -10.90
C SER A 9 -16.98 -11.98 -11.52
N ALA A 10 -16.38 -12.76 -12.42
CA ALA A 10 -15.19 -12.35 -13.16
C ALA A 10 -15.44 -10.98 -13.83
N PRO A 11 -14.50 -10.02 -13.73
CA PRO A 11 -14.67 -8.69 -14.30
C PRO A 11 -14.79 -8.80 -15.82
N ASN A 12 -15.80 -8.17 -16.39
CA ASN A 12 -15.98 -8.07 -17.85
C ASN A 12 -14.76 -7.32 -18.46
N PRO A 13 -13.95 -7.93 -19.33
CA PRO A 13 -12.69 -7.37 -19.80
C PRO A 13 -12.84 -6.17 -20.75
N SER A 14 -14.04 -5.79 -21.15
CA SER A 14 -14.27 -4.66 -22.05
C SER A 14 -15.14 -3.58 -21.44
N LEU A 15 -14.52 -2.47 -21.05
CA LEU A 15 -15.27 -1.25 -20.72
C LEU A 15 -15.90 -0.68 -22.00
N PRO A 16 -17.20 -0.31 -21.99
CA PRO A 16 -17.82 0.44 -23.09
C PRO A 16 -17.02 1.71 -23.41
N VAL A 17 -16.94 2.07 -24.71
CA VAL A 17 -16.11 3.19 -25.20
C VAL A 17 -16.37 4.48 -24.43
N LEU A 18 -17.63 4.84 -24.18
CA LEU A 18 -18.02 6.05 -23.42
C LEU A 18 -17.54 6.00 -21.96
N LYS A 19 -17.65 4.85 -21.30
CA LYS A 19 -17.12 4.68 -19.93
C LYS A 19 -15.59 4.78 -19.89
N LYS A 20 -14.93 4.30 -20.93
CA LYS A 20 -13.47 4.40 -21.06
C LYS A 20 -13.02 5.85 -21.28
N ALA A 21 -13.71 6.61 -22.13
CA ALA A 21 -13.42 8.04 -22.35
C ALA A 21 -13.64 8.87 -21.07
N ALA A 22 -14.77 8.67 -20.39
CA ALA A 22 -15.06 9.33 -19.11
C ALA A 22 -14.03 8.96 -18.04
N ALA A 23 -13.59 7.71 -17.95
CA ALA A 23 -12.55 7.26 -17.01
C ALA A 23 -11.18 7.90 -17.31
N TRP A 24 -10.84 8.13 -18.58
CA TRP A 24 -9.62 8.85 -18.96
C TRP A 24 -9.68 10.33 -18.59
N LEU A 25 -10.81 11.01 -18.83
CA LEU A 25 -11.00 12.41 -18.43
C LEU A 25 -10.92 12.56 -16.90
N ASP A 26 -11.62 11.72 -16.16
CA ASP A 26 -11.54 11.69 -14.69
C ASP A 26 -10.09 11.45 -14.20
N SER A 27 -9.37 10.52 -14.81
CA SER A 27 -7.97 10.24 -14.48
C SER A 27 -7.06 11.44 -14.69
N ILE A 28 -7.24 12.19 -15.79
CA ILE A 28 -6.40 13.34 -16.11
C ILE A 28 -6.71 14.53 -15.21
N PHE A 29 -7.99 14.89 -15.06
CA PHE A 29 -8.39 16.11 -14.37
C PHE A 29 -8.48 15.97 -12.85
N MET A 30 -9.09 14.88 -12.34
CA MET A 30 -9.29 14.70 -10.91
C MET A 30 -8.08 14.06 -10.19
N ASP A 31 -7.36 13.19 -10.86
CA ASP A 31 -6.24 12.45 -10.27
C ASP A 31 -4.86 13.05 -10.60
N HIS A 32 -4.80 14.17 -11.33
CA HIS A 32 -3.56 14.85 -11.75
C HIS A 32 -2.58 13.89 -12.41
N ALA A 33 -3.09 13.02 -13.30
CA ALA A 33 -2.30 11.96 -13.94
C ALA A 33 -1.11 12.52 -14.75
N PHE A 34 -1.15 13.80 -15.14
CA PHE A 34 -0.10 14.45 -15.92
C PHE A 34 1.29 14.30 -15.26
N PHE A 35 1.41 14.53 -13.96
CA PHE A 35 2.67 14.36 -13.25
C PHE A 35 3.16 12.91 -13.19
N ARG A 36 2.26 11.93 -13.34
CA ARG A 36 2.58 10.50 -13.31
C ARG A 36 3.14 9.99 -14.64
N PHE A 37 3.02 10.74 -15.73
CA PHE A 37 3.68 10.40 -17.00
C PHE A 37 5.19 10.63 -16.93
N ALA A 38 5.63 11.68 -16.20
CA ALA A 38 7.04 12.03 -16.06
C ALA A 38 7.74 11.27 -14.91
N TRP A 39 7.01 10.95 -13.83
CA TRP A 39 7.58 10.31 -12.65
C TRP A 39 6.92 8.96 -12.38
N HIS A 40 7.72 7.90 -12.33
CA HIS A 40 7.21 6.55 -12.24
C HIS A 40 7.29 5.92 -10.85
N ASN A 41 8.20 6.37 -10.00
CA ASN A 41 8.48 5.82 -8.67
C ASN A 41 8.56 4.27 -8.67
N TRP A 42 9.16 3.72 -9.74
CA TRP A 42 9.32 2.28 -9.94
C TRP A 42 10.59 1.79 -9.29
N HIS A 43 10.47 0.80 -8.39
CA HIS A 43 11.60 0.18 -7.73
C HIS A 43 11.30 -1.28 -7.39
N GLU A 44 12.36 -2.06 -7.21
CA GLU A 44 12.29 -3.38 -6.62
C GLU A 44 12.32 -3.26 -5.09
N VAL A 45 11.40 -3.94 -4.42
CA VAL A 45 11.41 -4.11 -2.94
C VAL A 45 12.23 -5.34 -2.59
N VAL A 46 11.87 -6.47 -3.21
CA VAL A 46 12.61 -7.73 -3.18
C VAL A 46 12.71 -8.23 -4.62
N PRO A 47 13.94 -8.41 -5.16
CA PRO A 47 14.16 -8.82 -6.53
C PRO A 47 13.37 -10.09 -6.91
N GLY A 48 12.66 -10.02 -8.03
CA GLY A 48 11.88 -11.15 -8.56
C GLY A 48 10.61 -11.49 -7.75
N ARG A 49 10.33 -10.82 -6.62
CA ARG A 49 9.18 -11.09 -5.76
C ARG A 49 8.21 -9.93 -5.65
N LEU A 50 8.69 -8.76 -5.26
CA LEU A 50 7.84 -7.58 -5.03
C LEU A 50 8.43 -6.32 -5.64
N TYR A 51 7.62 -5.64 -6.43
CA TYR A 51 7.88 -4.35 -7.04
C TYR A 51 6.95 -3.28 -6.48
N ARG A 52 7.40 -2.02 -6.51
CA ARG A 52 6.61 -0.87 -6.08
C ARG A 52 6.57 0.22 -7.15
N SER A 53 5.45 0.96 -7.25
CA SER A 53 5.35 2.13 -8.13
C SER A 53 4.28 3.13 -7.67
N ASN A 54 4.21 4.28 -8.38
CA ASN A 54 2.99 5.07 -8.42
C ASN A 54 1.91 4.30 -9.20
N HIS A 55 0.68 4.83 -9.27
CA HIS A 55 -0.41 4.21 -10.04
C HIS A 55 -0.03 4.15 -11.54
N PRO A 56 0.19 2.95 -12.11
CA PRO A 56 0.62 2.83 -13.51
C PRO A 56 -0.54 3.10 -14.48
N THR A 57 -0.25 3.71 -15.62
CA THR A 57 -1.21 3.75 -16.73
C THR A 57 -1.40 2.34 -17.33
N PRO A 58 -2.52 2.06 -18.03
CA PRO A 58 -2.74 0.76 -18.68
C PRO A 58 -1.61 0.31 -19.61
N ALA A 59 -1.08 1.23 -20.43
CA ALA A 59 0.03 0.92 -21.33
C ALA A 59 1.34 0.62 -20.58
N ARG A 60 1.57 1.33 -19.46
CA ARG A 60 2.73 1.07 -18.62
C ARG A 60 2.58 -0.25 -17.87
N LEU A 61 1.40 -0.52 -17.33
CA LEU A 61 1.11 -1.79 -16.67
C LEU A 61 1.40 -2.97 -17.61
N ALA A 62 0.94 -2.90 -18.87
CA ALA A 62 1.23 -3.94 -19.86
C ALA A 62 2.73 -4.14 -20.08
N ARG A 63 3.51 -3.06 -20.16
CA ARG A 63 4.98 -3.14 -20.28
C ARG A 63 5.63 -3.79 -19.06
N LEU A 64 5.18 -3.43 -17.85
CA LEU A 64 5.71 -3.97 -16.59
C LEU A 64 5.38 -5.46 -16.45
N VAL A 65 4.14 -5.85 -16.73
CA VAL A 65 3.72 -7.27 -16.74
C VAL A 65 4.58 -8.08 -17.70
N LYS A 66 4.77 -7.60 -18.93
CA LYS A 66 5.60 -8.30 -19.92
C LYS A 66 7.07 -8.38 -19.53
N ARG A 67 7.62 -7.29 -18.96
CA ARG A 67 9.05 -7.20 -18.65
C ARG A 67 9.45 -7.97 -17.39
N TYR A 68 8.63 -7.92 -16.36
CA TYR A 68 8.94 -8.42 -15.02
C TYR A 68 8.11 -9.64 -14.62
N GLY A 69 7.23 -10.14 -15.50
CA GLY A 69 6.41 -11.30 -15.23
C GLY A 69 5.37 -11.07 -14.11
N ILE A 70 4.92 -9.82 -13.88
CA ILE A 70 3.97 -9.50 -12.80
C ILE A 70 2.71 -10.37 -12.91
N ARG A 71 2.34 -11.04 -11.84
CA ARG A 71 1.17 -11.92 -11.74
C ARG A 71 0.08 -11.37 -10.84
N THR A 72 0.45 -10.53 -9.88
CA THR A 72 -0.49 -9.89 -8.95
C THR A 72 -0.26 -8.38 -8.88
N ILE A 73 -1.34 -7.61 -8.86
CA ILE A 73 -1.35 -6.16 -8.62
C ILE A 73 -2.11 -5.90 -7.33
N ILE A 74 -1.49 -5.18 -6.39
CA ILE A 74 -2.11 -4.78 -5.12
C ILE A 74 -2.30 -3.27 -5.12
N ASN A 75 -3.55 -2.83 -5.20
CA ASN A 75 -3.93 -1.43 -5.18
C ASN A 75 -4.25 -0.97 -3.75
N LEU A 76 -3.38 -0.12 -3.19
CA LEU A 76 -3.49 0.38 -1.82
C LEU A 76 -4.41 1.60 -1.68
N ARG A 77 -5.08 2.03 -2.76
CA ARG A 77 -6.04 3.16 -2.73
C ARG A 77 -7.45 2.73 -2.33
N GLY A 78 -7.75 1.45 -2.47
CA GLY A 78 -9.09 0.91 -2.35
C GLY A 78 -9.94 1.11 -3.62
N GLU A 79 -11.05 0.42 -3.68
CA GLU A 79 -11.96 0.43 -4.83
C GLU A 79 -12.63 1.79 -5.03
N ARG A 80 -13.08 2.42 -3.94
CA ARG A 80 -13.84 3.68 -3.93
C ARG A 80 -13.22 4.71 -2.98
N PRO A 81 -12.05 5.28 -3.34
CA PRO A 81 -11.41 6.27 -2.48
C PRO A 81 -12.23 7.57 -2.45
N TYR A 82 -12.62 8.06 -1.32
CA TYR A 82 -13.16 9.39 -1.00
C TYR A 82 -14.61 9.72 -1.41
N SER A 83 -15.12 9.32 -2.58
CA SER A 83 -16.43 9.80 -3.09
C SER A 83 -17.53 8.74 -3.13
N GLY A 84 -17.24 7.53 -2.65
CA GLY A 84 -18.14 6.39 -2.83
C GLY A 84 -18.24 5.90 -4.29
N ARG A 85 -17.60 6.58 -5.24
CA ARG A 85 -17.52 6.20 -6.66
C ARG A 85 -16.14 5.65 -6.98
N GLN A 86 -16.10 4.64 -7.84
CA GLN A 86 -14.84 4.11 -8.35
C GLN A 86 -14.17 5.17 -9.24
N SER A 87 -12.88 5.48 -8.97
CA SER A 87 -12.15 6.45 -9.78
C SER A 87 -11.87 5.90 -11.18
N GLY A 88 -11.87 6.79 -12.18
CA GLY A 88 -11.54 6.42 -13.56
C GLY A 88 -10.19 5.70 -13.68
N THR A 89 -9.21 6.10 -12.88
CA THR A 89 -7.90 5.46 -12.82
C THR A 89 -7.98 4.01 -12.34
N ASN A 90 -8.80 3.71 -11.33
CA ASN A 90 -9.00 2.35 -10.82
C ASN A 90 -9.70 1.47 -11.88
N LEU A 91 -10.75 1.99 -12.53
CA LEU A 91 -11.45 1.29 -13.62
C LEU A 91 -10.52 0.91 -14.77
N LEU A 92 -9.66 1.84 -15.17
CA LEU A 92 -8.68 1.61 -16.26
C LEU A 92 -7.62 0.58 -15.85
N SER A 93 -7.16 0.62 -14.61
CA SER A 93 -6.17 -0.35 -14.08
C SER A 93 -6.75 -1.76 -13.98
N GLU A 94 -7.97 -1.88 -13.46
CA GLU A 94 -8.68 -3.16 -13.33
C GLU A 94 -8.96 -3.80 -14.70
N ALA A 95 -9.47 -3.00 -15.64
CA ALA A 95 -9.71 -3.47 -17.00
C ALA A 95 -8.41 -3.89 -17.73
N ALA A 96 -7.30 -3.18 -17.46
CA ALA A 96 -5.99 -3.55 -17.99
C ALA A 96 -5.48 -4.85 -17.40
N ALA A 97 -5.58 -5.02 -16.06
CA ALA A 97 -5.19 -6.24 -15.38
C ALA A 97 -5.97 -7.46 -15.90
N ALA A 98 -7.29 -7.33 -16.04
CA ALA A 98 -8.14 -8.39 -16.59
C ALA A 98 -7.72 -8.82 -18.00
N LYS A 99 -7.41 -7.84 -18.89
CA LYS A 99 -6.90 -8.13 -20.24
C LYS A 99 -5.56 -8.84 -20.27
N LEU A 100 -4.72 -8.58 -19.25
CA LEU A 100 -3.38 -9.16 -19.13
C LEU A 100 -3.38 -10.51 -18.41
N GLY A 101 -4.54 -10.96 -17.90
CA GLY A 101 -4.63 -12.18 -17.09
C GLY A 101 -3.94 -12.05 -15.73
N VAL A 102 -3.81 -10.82 -15.21
CA VAL A 102 -3.13 -10.53 -13.94
C VAL A 102 -4.16 -10.33 -12.83
N VAL A 103 -3.94 -10.94 -11.68
CA VAL A 103 -4.81 -10.79 -10.50
C VAL A 103 -4.73 -9.36 -9.98
N HIS A 104 -5.88 -8.69 -9.78
CA HIS A 104 -5.95 -7.33 -9.22
C HIS A 104 -6.66 -7.37 -7.87
N ILE A 105 -5.98 -6.92 -6.82
CA ILE A 105 -6.45 -6.97 -5.43
C ILE A 105 -6.52 -5.54 -4.87
N TYR A 106 -7.64 -5.21 -4.23
CA TYR A 106 -7.76 -3.99 -3.44
C TYR A 106 -7.40 -4.26 -1.97
N ALA A 107 -6.37 -3.57 -1.48
CA ALA A 107 -5.92 -3.61 -0.09
C ALA A 107 -5.74 -2.17 0.43
N PRO A 108 -6.84 -1.45 0.74
CA PRO A 108 -6.78 -0.03 1.08
C PRO A 108 -6.05 0.23 2.39
N PHE A 109 -5.18 1.25 2.38
CA PHE A 109 -4.59 1.86 3.57
C PHE A 109 -4.89 3.36 3.61
N GLU A 110 -4.90 3.93 4.81
CA GLU A 110 -4.92 5.37 5.02
C GLU A 110 -3.59 5.98 4.55
N SER A 111 -3.66 7.20 3.99
CA SER A 111 -2.44 7.93 3.63
C SER A 111 -1.90 8.78 4.79
N ARG A 112 -2.73 9.05 5.79
CA ARG A 112 -2.41 9.91 6.94
C ARG A 112 -3.10 9.34 8.17
N GLY A 113 -2.39 8.56 8.95
CA GLY A 113 -2.91 7.93 10.16
C GLY A 113 -2.14 6.67 10.51
N ALA A 114 -2.23 6.24 11.76
CA ALA A 114 -1.66 4.97 12.19
C ALA A 114 -2.26 3.82 11.37
N PRO A 115 -1.45 2.87 10.90
CA PRO A 115 -1.95 1.73 10.14
C PRO A 115 -2.92 0.89 10.97
N HIS A 116 -4.11 0.59 10.44
CA HIS A 116 -5.07 -0.27 11.15
C HIS A 116 -4.56 -1.71 11.25
N ARG A 117 -4.66 -2.29 12.45
CA ARG A 117 -4.26 -3.68 12.74
C ARG A 117 -4.86 -4.67 11.72
N ASP A 118 -6.17 -4.62 11.53
CA ASP A 118 -6.87 -5.53 10.63
C ASP A 118 -6.41 -5.43 9.17
N ARG A 119 -6.02 -4.23 8.74
CA ARG A 119 -5.50 -4.02 7.38
C ARG A 119 -4.09 -4.57 7.21
N ILE A 120 -3.26 -4.49 8.26
CA ILE A 120 -1.94 -5.12 8.27
C ILE A 120 -2.09 -6.64 8.18
N LEU A 121 -2.94 -7.24 9.01
CA LEU A 121 -3.18 -8.69 9.02
C LEU A 121 -3.79 -9.16 7.68
N ARG A 122 -4.73 -8.40 7.12
CA ARG A 122 -5.28 -8.69 5.79
C ARG A 122 -4.22 -8.62 4.69
N LEU A 123 -3.33 -7.63 4.73
CA LEU A 123 -2.25 -7.52 3.75
C LEU A 123 -1.25 -8.67 3.90
N ALA A 124 -0.97 -9.10 5.14
CA ALA A 124 -0.12 -10.27 5.38
C ALA A 124 -0.70 -11.54 4.75
N GLU A 125 -2.01 -11.75 4.86
CA GLU A 125 -2.69 -12.88 4.20
C GLU A 125 -2.64 -12.77 2.67
N ILE A 126 -2.78 -11.57 2.11
CA ILE A 126 -2.60 -11.34 0.67
C ILE A 126 -1.17 -11.70 0.26
N TYR A 127 -0.16 -11.27 1.00
CA TYR A 127 1.24 -11.56 0.71
C TYR A 127 1.57 -13.06 0.81
N ARG A 128 0.92 -13.79 1.71
CA ARG A 128 1.10 -15.23 1.88
C ARG A 128 0.50 -16.05 0.71
N THR A 129 -0.59 -15.55 0.11
CA THR A 129 -1.40 -16.29 -0.87
C THR A 129 -1.26 -15.78 -2.31
N MET A 130 -0.68 -14.59 -2.51
CA MET A 130 -0.55 -13.99 -3.84
C MET A 130 0.41 -14.77 -4.74
N ALA A 131 0.15 -14.75 -6.04
CA ALA A 131 1.10 -15.21 -7.03
C ALA A 131 2.19 -14.15 -7.25
N GLU A 132 3.44 -14.51 -7.01
CA GLU A 132 4.61 -13.68 -7.29
C GLU A 132 5.10 -13.84 -8.74
N PRO A 133 5.74 -12.83 -9.33
CA PRO A 133 6.03 -11.49 -8.81
C PRO A 133 4.79 -10.61 -8.70
N ALA A 134 4.77 -9.73 -7.68
CA ALA A 134 3.67 -8.80 -7.45
C ALA A 134 4.10 -7.33 -7.57
N LEU A 135 3.14 -6.47 -7.92
CA LEU A 135 3.28 -5.01 -7.96
C LEU A 135 2.36 -4.38 -6.93
N ILE A 136 2.91 -3.65 -5.95
CA ILE A 136 2.15 -2.78 -5.07
C ILE A 136 2.17 -1.33 -5.56
N HIS A 137 1.04 -0.64 -5.47
CA HIS A 137 0.98 0.78 -5.82
C HIS A 137 -0.09 1.54 -5.03
N CYS A 138 0.13 2.86 -4.90
CA CYS A 138 -0.90 3.80 -4.46
C CYS A 138 -1.03 4.95 -5.48
N LYS A 139 -1.35 6.18 -5.08
CA LYS A 139 -1.41 7.33 -6.01
C LYS A 139 0.00 7.76 -6.44
N SER A 140 0.86 8.13 -5.50
CA SER A 140 2.23 8.63 -5.72
C SER A 140 3.31 7.54 -5.66
N GLY A 141 3.03 6.40 -5.03
CA GLY A 141 4.04 5.38 -4.74
C GLY A 141 4.91 5.69 -3.52
N ALA A 142 4.60 6.74 -2.76
CA ALA A 142 5.37 7.19 -1.60
C ALA A 142 4.92 6.47 -0.30
N ASP A 143 3.90 7.01 0.37
CA ASP A 143 3.54 6.68 1.75
C ASP A 143 2.93 5.27 1.90
N ARG A 144 1.71 5.05 1.39
CA ARG A 144 1.03 3.73 1.48
C ARG A 144 1.82 2.61 0.84
N THR A 145 2.49 2.92 -0.28
CA THR A 145 3.35 1.95 -0.96
C THR A 145 4.63 1.70 -0.16
N GLY A 146 5.19 2.73 0.48
CA GLY A 146 6.33 2.58 1.40
C GLY A 146 5.97 1.74 2.61
N LEU A 147 4.81 2.01 3.25
CA LEU A 147 4.29 1.19 4.34
C LEU A 147 4.15 -0.27 3.91
N ALA A 148 3.42 -0.54 2.82
CA ALA A 148 3.19 -1.90 2.35
C ALA A 148 4.49 -2.63 1.98
N ALA A 149 5.47 -1.94 1.38
CA ALA A 149 6.79 -2.49 1.10
C ALA A 149 7.56 -2.85 2.38
N GLY A 150 7.52 -1.98 3.39
CA GLY A 150 8.11 -2.24 4.71
C GLY A 150 7.44 -3.41 5.43
N LEU A 151 6.10 -3.48 5.38
CA LEU A 151 5.35 -4.63 5.91
C LEU A 151 5.76 -5.94 5.25
N PHE A 152 5.95 -5.96 3.92
CA PHE A 152 6.43 -7.16 3.22
C PHE A 152 7.79 -7.60 3.75
N ILE A 153 8.72 -6.67 3.97
CA ILE A 153 10.04 -6.95 4.52
C ILE A 153 9.93 -7.59 5.91
N LEU A 154 9.16 -6.99 6.82
CA LEU A 154 9.00 -7.50 8.20
C LEU A 154 8.31 -8.86 8.25
N ILE A 155 7.26 -9.05 7.45
CA ILE A 155 6.52 -10.33 7.34
C ILE A 155 7.43 -11.47 6.85
N ASN A 156 8.44 -11.14 6.03
CA ASN A 156 9.43 -12.12 5.55
C ASN A 156 10.70 -12.17 6.40
N GLY A 157 10.67 -11.67 7.64
CA GLY A 157 11.78 -11.79 8.61
C GLY A 157 12.90 -10.75 8.43
N GLY A 158 12.66 -9.69 7.66
CA GLY A 158 13.60 -8.58 7.56
C GLY A 158 13.52 -7.63 8.77
N SER A 159 14.48 -6.69 8.88
CA SER A 159 14.58 -5.76 10.01
C SER A 159 13.70 -4.52 9.86
N SER A 160 13.37 -3.88 10.98
CA SER A 160 12.70 -2.57 11.04
C SER A 160 13.48 -1.49 10.30
N GLU A 161 14.81 -1.54 10.34
CA GLU A 161 15.65 -0.62 9.56
C GLU A 161 15.43 -0.79 8.05
N ALA A 162 15.38 -2.03 7.56
CA ALA A 162 15.10 -2.31 6.15
C ALA A 162 13.69 -1.86 5.74
N ALA A 163 12.70 -2.02 6.63
CA ALA A 163 11.35 -1.52 6.44
C ALA A 163 11.30 0.01 6.39
N LEU A 164 11.96 0.71 7.32
CA LEU A 164 12.07 2.17 7.35
C LEU A 164 12.71 2.75 6.09
N ARG A 165 13.68 2.06 5.48
CA ARG A 165 14.26 2.50 4.20
C ARG A 165 13.25 2.58 3.07
N GLN A 166 12.09 1.90 3.18
CA GLN A 166 11.00 2.01 2.22
C GLN A 166 10.17 3.30 2.38
N LEU A 167 10.31 4.00 3.50
CA LEU A 167 9.78 5.32 3.80
C LEU A 167 10.93 6.34 3.74
N SER A 168 11.37 6.70 2.53
CA SER A 168 12.48 7.61 2.34
C SER A 168 12.18 8.66 1.28
N TRP A 169 12.94 9.76 1.30
CA TRP A 169 12.91 10.80 0.29
C TRP A 169 13.13 10.26 -1.13
N ARG A 170 13.93 9.20 -1.28
CA ARG A 170 14.11 8.50 -2.56
C ARG A 170 12.79 8.12 -3.23
N PHE A 171 11.75 7.87 -2.44
CA PHE A 171 10.40 7.50 -2.88
C PHE A 171 9.40 8.64 -2.71
N LEU A 172 9.86 9.88 -2.46
CA LEU A 172 9.05 11.07 -2.18
C LEU A 172 8.24 10.98 -0.87
N HIS A 173 8.66 10.16 0.09
CA HIS A 173 8.11 10.18 1.43
C HIS A 173 8.73 11.31 2.25
N VAL A 174 7.89 12.09 2.96
CA VAL A 174 8.33 13.21 3.80
C VAL A 174 8.04 12.91 5.26
N ARG A 175 9.07 12.50 5.99
CA ARG A 175 8.98 12.09 7.40
C ARG A 175 8.39 13.15 8.32
N ASN A 176 8.75 14.42 8.15
CA ASN A 176 8.30 15.52 9.00
C ASN A 176 6.88 16.03 8.66
N SER A 177 6.07 15.23 7.97
CA SER A 177 4.68 15.54 7.64
C SER A 177 3.70 14.65 8.42
N ALA A 178 2.40 14.83 8.20
CA ALA A 178 1.37 13.97 8.78
C ALA A 178 1.55 12.48 8.41
N THR A 179 2.32 12.16 7.35
CA THR A 179 2.63 10.78 6.96
C THR A 179 3.78 10.17 7.76
N GLY A 180 4.50 10.94 8.57
CA GLY A 180 5.55 10.44 9.47
C GLY A 180 5.06 9.48 10.56
N VAL A 181 3.73 9.38 10.77
CA VAL A 181 3.14 8.33 11.60
C VAL A 181 3.47 6.92 11.11
N LEU A 182 3.76 6.76 9.81
CA LEU A 182 4.19 5.48 9.23
C LEU A 182 5.61 5.12 9.64
N ASP A 183 6.51 6.12 9.73
CA ASP A 183 7.85 5.94 10.31
C ASP A 183 7.74 5.57 11.80
N ALA A 184 6.88 6.29 12.54
CA ALA A 184 6.63 6.05 13.96
C ALA A 184 6.13 4.61 14.22
N PHE A 185 5.30 4.07 13.33
CA PHE A 185 4.84 2.68 13.41
C PHE A 185 6.03 1.69 13.36
N PHE A 186 6.95 1.84 12.41
CA PHE A 186 8.11 0.96 12.31
C PHE A 186 9.10 1.18 13.47
N HIS A 187 9.27 2.41 13.95
CA HIS A 187 10.06 2.68 15.14
C HIS A 187 9.46 2.05 16.40
N LEU A 188 8.13 2.06 16.54
CA LEU A 188 7.46 1.43 17.65
C LEU A 188 7.72 -0.08 17.66
N TYR A 189 7.62 -0.77 16.54
CA TYR A 189 7.98 -2.19 16.44
C TYR A 189 9.48 -2.41 16.76
N ALA A 190 10.37 -1.59 16.22
CA ALA A 190 11.81 -1.69 16.49
C ALA A 190 12.13 -1.64 17.99
N GLN A 191 11.40 -0.81 18.75
CA GLN A 191 11.65 -0.59 20.18
C GLN A 191 10.93 -1.60 21.08
N SER A 192 9.75 -2.07 20.71
CA SER A 192 8.90 -2.88 21.59
C SER A 192 8.73 -4.34 21.15
N GLY A 193 9.02 -4.69 19.91
CA GLY A 193 8.74 -6.01 19.34
C GLY A 193 9.94 -6.70 18.70
N GLU A 194 10.79 -5.97 17.97
CA GLU A 194 11.90 -6.55 17.22
C GLU A 194 12.90 -7.25 18.14
N GLY A 195 13.29 -8.47 17.76
CA GLY A 195 14.15 -9.33 18.57
C GLY A 195 13.44 -10.07 19.72
N ARG A 196 12.17 -9.72 20.05
CA ARG A 196 11.38 -10.33 21.10
C ARG A 196 10.20 -11.14 20.59
N LEU A 197 9.45 -10.59 19.62
CA LEU A 197 8.27 -11.22 19.02
C LEU A 197 8.34 -11.18 17.49
N PRO A 198 7.85 -12.22 16.81
CA PRO A 198 7.59 -12.14 15.38
C PRO A 198 6.67 -10.97 15.05
N PHE A 199 6.92 -10.29 13.95
CA PHE A 199 6.19 -9.05 13.60
C PHE A 199 4.66 -9.19 13.62
N LEU A 200 4.11 -10.26 13.03
CA LEU A 200 2.65 -10.44 12.99
C LEU A 200 2.06 -10.78 14.37
N GLU A 201 2.82 -11.45 15.23
CA GLU A 201 2.41 -11.72 16.61
C GLU A 201 2.37 -10.42 17.42
N TRP A 202 3.40 -9.56 17.28
CA TRP A 202 3.39 -8.23 17.88
C TRP A 202 2.21 -7.39 17.37
N VAL A 203 1.91 -7.38 16.06
CA VAL A 203 0.76 -6.68 15.50
C VAL A 203 -0.55 -7.18 16.10
N ALA A 204 -0.71 -8.50 16.22
CA ALA A 204 -1.95 -9.10 16.71
C ALA A 204 -2.20 -8.82 18.19
N ASN A 205 -1.15 -8.87 19.03
CA ASN A 205 -1.29 -8.90 20.47
C ASN A 205 -0.93 -7.59 21.19
N GLU A 206 -0.01 -6.79 20.62
CA GLU A 206 0.57 -5.64 21.35
C GLU A 206 0.39 -4.30 20.64
N TYR A 207 0.26 -4.29 19.31
CA TYR A 207 0.11 -3.04 18.58
C TYR A 207 -1.23 -2.36 18.89
N ASP A 208 -1.17 -1.12 19.39
CA ASP A 208 -2.31 -0.25 19.66
C ASP A 208 -2.26 0.96 18.69
N GLU A 209 -3.11 0.93 17.68
CA GLU A 209 -3.19 1.98 16.66
C GLU A 209 -3.70 3.31 17.22
N GLU A 210 -4.61 3.27 18.21
CA GLU A 210 -5.14 4.46 18.85
C GLU A 210 -4.09 5.13 19.75
N ALA A 211 -3.30 4.34 20.47
CA ALA A 211 -2.19 4.85 21.24
C ALA A 211 -1.13 5.51 20.34
N LEU A 212 -0.78 4.87 19.21
CA LEU A 212 0.15 5.47 18.24
C LEU A 212 -0.43 6.78 17.66
N ARG A 213 -1.73 6.82 17.35
CA ARG A 213 -2.40 8.01 16.83
C ARG A 213 -2.37 9.17 17.83
N ARG A 214 -2.61 8.88 19.12
CA ARG A 214 -2.56 9.90 20.18
C ARG A 214 -1.15 10.40 20.46
N ALA A 215 -0.15 9.52 20.41
CA ALA A 215 1.24 9.86 20.67
C ALA A 215 1.90 10.61 19.51
N PHE A 216 1.42 10.44 18.28
CA PHE A 216 2.03 11.05 17.11
C PHE A 216 1.58 12.50 16.94
N GLN A 217 2.57 13.43 16.96
CA GLN A 217 2.38 14.83 16.58
C GLN A 217 3.30 15.14 15.38
N PRO A 218 2.79 15.70 14.27
CA PRO A 218 3.61 16.08 13.14
C PRO A 218 4.72 17.06 13.57
N GLY A 219 5.97 16.75 13.27
CA GLY A 219 7.13 17.57 13.62
C GLY A 219 7.76 17.31 15.00
N GLY A 220 7.14 16.46 15.87
CA GLY A 220 7.63 16.23 17.24
C GLY A 220 7.90 14.76 17.62
N VAL A 221 8.16 13.91 16.67
CA VAL A 221 8.05 12.42 16.75
C VAL A 221 8.89 11.74 17.84
N THR A 222 10.04 12.28 18.23
CA THR A 222 11.03 11.47 18.95
C THR A 222 10.79 11.43 20.47
N ARG A 223 10.24 12.47 21.05
CA ARG A 223 10.13 12.60 22.52
C ARG A 223 8.94 11.84 23.10
N THR A 224 7.79 11.93 22.46
CA THR A 224 6.51 11.39 22.93
C THR A 224 6.44 9.86 22.87
N LEU A 225 7.08 9.25 21.87
CA LEU A 225 7.12 7.78 21.73
C LEU A 225 7.98 7.13 22.82
N THR A 226 9.09 7.74 23.17
CA THR A 226 9.97 7.24 24.24
C THR A 226 9.28 7.38 25.61
N GLU A 227 8.62 8.49 25.88
CA GLU A 227 7.87 8.73 27.11
C GLU A 227 6.67 7.78 27.25
N TRP A 228 5.98 7.48 26.13
CA TRP A 228 4.86 6.55 26.13
C TRP A 228 5.30 5.10 26.39
N LEU A 229 6.45 4.67 25.86
CA LEU A 229 7.02 3.34 26.13
C LEU A 229 7.41 3.18 27.61
N LEU A 230 8.00 4.22 28.21
CA LEU A 230 8.38 4.22 29.62
C LEU A 230 7.19 4.29 30.59
N ALA A 231 6.03 4.77 30.14
CA ALA A 231 4.81 4.81 30.95
C ALA A 231 4.04 3.47 31.01
N ARG A 232 4.51 2.44 30.32
CA ARG A 232 3.91 1.09 30.29
C ARG A 232 4.62 0.07 31.21
N GLU A 233 5.71 0.47 31.86
CA GLU A 233 6.32 -0.26 32.96
C GLU A 233 5.68 0.19 34.29
#